data_2027107a8037dc9bb450580c35df94c7
#
_entry.id   2027107a8037dc9bb450580c35df94c7
#
_cell.length_a   1.000
_cell.length_b   1.000
_cell.length_c   1.000
_cell.angle_alpha   90.00
_cell.angle_beta   90.00
_cell.angle_gamma   90.00
#
_symmetry.space_group_name_H-M   'P 1'
#
loop_
_entity.id
_entity.type
_entity.pdbx_description
1 polymer ?
#
loop_
_entity_poly.entity_id
_entity_poly.type
_entity_poly.pdbx_seq_one_letter_code
_entity_poly.pdbx_strand_id
1 'polypeptide(L)'
;WVRDNTQGIGTLTFVDQNGKYGALGHGISDVDTGELLHIDDGALYQAQIVGNQKGSSGSPGELSGLIHYEAEKIIGSIEKNCEQGIYGKLTDMSGLSGLKKMEIAYKQELEIGPASVLCCVDGEIREFEAEITRIDMNHEDTNKSFVIQVTDPELLDMTGGIVQGMSG
;
A
#
# COMPACT_ATOMS: atom_id res chain seq x y z
N TRP A 1 24.97 11.32 12.44
CA TRP A 1 23.62 11.20 12.96
C TRP A 1 23.17 9.76 12.74
N VAL A 2 22.74 9.10 13.82
CA VAL A 2 22.10 7.79 13.74
C VAL A 2 20.60 8.04 13.87
N ARG A 3 19.80 7.56 12.91
CA ARG A 3 18.35 7.52 13.04
C ARG A 3 17.99 6.21 13.71
N ASP A 4 17.55 6.30 14.94
CA ASP A 4 17.20 5.12 15.74
C ASP A 4 15.84 4.53 15.37
N ASN A 5 15.03 5.23 14.55
CA ASN A 5 13.68 4.78 14.21
C ASN A 5 13.20 5.38 12.89
N THR A 6 12.72 4.53 11.99
CA THR A 6 12.03 4.94 10.75
C THR A 6 10.60 4.43 10.81
N GLN A 7 9.65 5.32 10.56
CA GLN A 7 8.23 5.02 10.62
C GLN A 7 7.49 5.62 9.42
N GLY A 8 6.39 5.02 9.04
CA GLY A 8 5.55 5.50 7.94
C GLY A 8 4.20 4.81 7.95
N ILE A 9 3.26 5.39 7.22
CA ILE A 9 1.94 4.82 6.96
C ILE A 9 1.94 4.28 5.54
N GLY A 10 1.45 3.07 5.37
CA GLY A 10 1.31 2.42 4.09
C GLY A 10 0.10 1.50 4.07
N THR A 11 -0.10 0.85 2.95
CA THR A 11 -1.22 -0.06 2.72
C THR A 11 -0.75 -1.51 2.73
N LEU A 12 -1.44 -2.34 3.52
CA LEU A 12 -1.27 -3.78 3.48
C LEU A 12 -2.02 -4.31 2.24
N THR A 13 -1.28 -4.73 1.22
CA THR A 13 -1.85 -5.10 -0.09
C THR A 13 -2.55 -6.44 -0.05
N PHE A 14 -1.90 -7.45 0.51
CA PHE A 14 -2.46 -8.79 0.61
C PHE A 14 -1.94 -9.53 1.83
N VAL A 15 -2.72 -10.53 2.26
CA VAL A 15 -2.32 -11.50 3.27
C VAL A 15 -2.73 -12.89 2.80
N ASP A 16 -1.81 -13.84 2.87
CA ASP A 16 -2.10 -15.24 2.57
C ASP A 16 -2.74 -15.97 3.77
N GLN A 17 -3.20 -17.19 3.55
CA GLN A 17 -3.82 -18.03 4.58
C GLN A 17 -2.88 -18.41 5.74
N ASN A 18 -1.57 -18.23 5.60
CA ASN A 18 -0.56 -18.49 6.63
C ASN A 18 -0.15 -17.22 7.38
N GLY A 19 -0.78 -16.08 7.08
CA GLY A 19 -0.48 -14.78 7.65
C GLY A 19 0.73 -14.09 7.03
N LYS A 20 1.29 -14.60 5.93
CA LYS A 20 2.32 -13.86 5.18
C LYS A 20 1.67 -12.73 4.42
N TYR A 21 2.28 -11.56 4.47
CA TYR A 21 1.75 -10.38 3.84
C TYR A 21 2.76 -9.71 2.90
N GLY A 22 2.24 -8.89 2.00
CA GLY A 22 2.98 -7.90 1.24
C GLY A 22 2.30 -6.55 1.35
N ALA A 23 3.11 -5.52 1.56
CA ALA A 23 2.74 -4.12 1.39
C ALA A 23 3.56 -3.60 0.21
N LEU A 24 2.93 -3.58 -0.95
CA LEU A 24 3.60 -3.36 -2.23
C LEU A 24 3.68 -1.87 -2.59
N GLY A 25 4.41 -1.58 -3.64
CA GLY A 25 4.59 -0.25 -4.20
C GLY A 25 6.04 0.19 -4.17
N HIS A 26 6.63 0.32 -3.01
CA HIS A 26 8.06 0.60 -2.82
C HIS A 26 8.49 0.21 -1.41
N GLY A 27 9.80 -0.02 -1.24
CA GLY A 27 10.39 -0.25 0.07
C GLY A 27 10.57 1.04 0.87
N ILE A 28 10.92 0.87 2.13
CA ILE A 28 11.31 1.98 3.01
C ILE A 28 12.72 2.41 2.64
N SER A 29 12.87 3.67 2.27
CA SER A 29 14.15 4.27 1.90
C SER A 29 14.50 5.42 2.84
N ASP A 30 15.80 5.71 2.94
CA ASP A 30 16.29 6.88 3.64
C ASP A 30 15.85 8.15 2.88
N VAL A 31 15.27 9.11 3.60
CA VAL A 31 14.69 10.33 3.01
C VAL A 31 15.75 11.26 2.42
N ASP A 32 16.95 11.24 2.96
CA ASP A 32 18.03 12.13 2.54
C ASP A 32 18.83 11.57 1.37
N THR A 33 19.04 10.24 1.36
CA THR A 33 19.86 9.58 0.32
C THR A 33 19.02 8.89 -0.76
N GLY A 34 17.77 8.57 -0.46
CA GLY A 34 16.90 7.75 -1.32
C GLY A 34 17.29 6.27 -1.37
N GLU A 35 18.32 5.86 -0.63
CA GLU A 35 18.76 4.47 -0.60
C GLU A 35 17.80 3.60 0.21
N LEU A 36 17.58 2.38 -0.26
CA LEU A 36 16.74 1.40 0.42
C LEU A 36 17.34 1.06 1.79
N LEU A 37 16.55 1.19 2.85
CA LEU A 37 17.02 0.86 4.20
C LEU A 37 17.19 -0.65 4.38
N HIS A 38 18.31 -1.05 4.94
CA HIS A 38 18.46 -2.40 5.47
C HIS A 38 17.69 -2.49 6.79
N ILE A 39 16.70 -3.38 6.84
CA ILE A 39 15.86 -3.57 8.01
C ILE A 39 16.14 -4.97 8.56
N ASP A 40 16.76 -5.02 9.73
CA ASP A 40 17.02 -6.27 10.46
C ASP A 40 15.85 -6.70 11.32
N ASP A 41 15.07 -5.73 11.82
CA ASP A 41 13.88 -5.93 12.64
C ASP A 41 12.90 -4.78 12.43
N GLY A 42 11.61 -5.11 12.35
CA GLY A 42 10.56 -4.13 12.16
C GLY A 42 9.22 -4.68 12.62
N ALA A 43 8.38 -3.80 13.12
CA ALA A 43 7.03 -4.14 13.56
C ALA A 43 5.97 -3.42 12.72
N LEU A 44 4.89 -4.14 12.44
CA LEU A 44 3.65 -3.58 11.93
C LEU A 44 2.73 -3.23 13.08
N TYR A 45 2.24 -2.01 13.04
CA TYR A 45 1.25 -1.51 13.99
C TYR A 45 -0.07 -1.24 13.28
N GLN A 46 -1.14 -1.34 14.03
CA GLN A 46 -2.41 -0.84 13.55
C GLN A 46 -2.36 0.67 13.41
N ALA A 47 -2.77 1.19 12.25
CA ALA A 47 -2.90 2.61 12.00
C ALA A 47 -4.37 2.97 11.77
N GLN A 48 -4.74 4.18 12.15
CA GLN A 48 -6.05 4.74 11.89
C GLN A 48 -5.91 5.93 10.94
N ILE A 49 -6.60 5.90 9.81
CA ILE A 49 -6.68 7.07 8.92
C ILE A 49 -7.56 8.12 9.59
N VAL A 50 -7.02 9.32 9.76
CA VAL A 50 -7.71 10.45 10.41
C VAL A 50 -8.01 11.60 9.45
N GLY A 51 -7.50 11.51 8.22
CA GLY A 51 -7.77 12.50 7.19
C GLY A 51 -6.99 12.24 5.91
N ASN A 52 -7.31 13.00 4.90
CA ASN A 52 -6.55 13.04 3.66
C ASN A 52 -6.34 14.49 3.20
N GLN A 53 -5.19 14.75 2.62
CA GLN A 53 -4.92 15.96 1.87
C GLN A 53 -5.15 15.66 0.39
N LYS A 54 -6.13 16.34 -0.22
CA LYS A 54 -6.47 16.15 -1.62
C LYS A 54 -5.30 16.54 -2.53
N GLY A 55 -4.99 15.66 -3.48
CA GLY A 55 -4.00 15.93 -4.50
C GLY A 55 -4.52 16.88 -5.59
N SER A 56 -3.60 17.48 -6.30
CA SER A 56 -3.86 18.28 -7.48
C SER A 56 -2.76 18.06 -8.53
N SER A 57 -2.98 18.55 -9.75
CA SER A 57 -1.98 18.39 -10.82
C SER A 57 -0.62 18.96 -10.40
N GLY A 58 0.40 18.10 -10.38
CA GLY A 58 1.77 18.46 -9.97
C GLY A 58 2.01 18.49 -8.45
N SER A 59 1.00 18.23 -7.63
CA SER A 59 1.12 18.16 -6.18
C SER A 59 0.34 16.93 -5.66
N PRO A 60 1.01 15.81 -5.40
CA PRO A 60 0.34 14.64 -4.86
C PRO A 60 -0.26 14.94 -3.49
N GLY A 61 -1.42 14.33 -3.21
CA GLY A 61 -2.03 14.37 -1.89
C GLY A 61 -1.40 13.32 -0.97
N GLU A 62 -1.89 13.29 0.28
CA GLU A 62 -1.36 12.39 1.31
C GLU A 62 -2.47 11.93 2.25
N LEU A 63 -2.43 10.66 2.66
CA LEU A 63 -3.23 10.16 3.77
C LEU A 63 -2.54 10.49 5.09
N SER A 64 -3.30 11.06 6.03
CA SER A 64 -2.85 11.29 7.39
C SER A 64 -3.40 10.21 8.31
N GLY A 65 -2.56 9.65 9.16
CA GLY A 65 -2.95 8.61 10.09
C GLY A 65 -2.26 8.70 11.44
N LEU A 66 -2.85 8.04 12.41
CA LEU A 66 -2.27 7.84 13.74
C LEU A 66 -1.78 6.39 13.84
N ILE A 67 -0.55 6.23 14.30
CA ILE A 67 0.04 4.93 14.58
C ILE A 67 -0.04 4.69 16.09
N HIS A 68 -0.57 3.56 16.48
CA HIS A 68 -0.70 3.15 17.88
C HIS A 68 0.52 2.30 18.27
N TYR A 69 1.50 2.93 18.92
CA TYR A 69 2.78 2.29 19.29
C TYR A 69 2.74 1.41 20.54
N GLU A 70 1.56 1.17 21.12
CA GLU A 70 1.43 0.23 22.23
C GLU A 70 1.77 -1.20 21.76
N ALA A 71 2.45 -1.96 22.61
CA ALA A 71 2.87 -3.33 22.29
C ALA A 71 1.69 -4.25 21.91
N GLU A 72 0.54 -4.01 22.48
CA GLU A 72 -0.72 -4.72 22.21
C GLU A 72 -1.31 -4.40 20.83
N LYS A 73 -0.79 -3.36 20.17
CA LYS A 73 -1.20 -2.92 18.82
C LYS A 73 -0.26 -3.39 17.72
N ILE A 74 0.76 -4.17 18.06
CA ILE A 74 1.60 -4.84 17.08
C ILE A 74 0.77 -5.94 16.42
N ILE A 75 0.64 -5.86 15.11
CA ILE A 75 -0.12 -6.82 14.30
C ILE A 75 0.78 -7.77 13.50
N GLY A 76 2.07 -7.50 13.42
CA GLY A 76 2.99 -8.34 12.68
C GLY A 76 4.44 -7.85 12.73
N SER A 77 5.31 -8.59 12.05
CA SER A 77 6.74 -8.28 11.89
C SER A 77 7.07 -8.01 10.43
N ILE A 78 8.10 -7.19 10.20
CA ILE A 78 8.71 -6.99 8.89
C ILE A 78 9.89 -7.96 8.78
N GLU A 79 9.89 -8.81 7.74
CA GLU A 79 10.96 -9.79 7.49
C GLU A 79 11.85 -9.37 6.31
N LYS A 80 11.34 -8.53 5.43
CA LYS A 80 12.06 -8.08 4.24
C LYS A 80 11.60 -6.70 3.78
N ASN A 81 12.58 -5.84 3.51
CA ASN A 81 12.40 -4.58 2.80
C ASN A 81 13.13 -4.66 1.46
N CYS A 82 12.46 -4.38 0.36
CA CYS A 82 13.04 -4.42 -0.98
C CYS A 82 12.36 -3.39 -1.89
N GLU A 83 12.85 -3.21 -3.09
CA GLU A 83 12.33 -2.24 -4.06
C GLU A 83 10.84 -2.39 -4.37
N GLN A 84 10.32 -3.62 -4.32
CA GLN A 84 8.93 -3.93 -4.59
C GLN A 84 8.01 -3.67 -3.40
N GLY A 85 8.55 -3.44 -2.21
CA GLY A 85 7.78 -3.21 -1.00
C GLY A 85 8.30 -3.96 0.22
N ILE A 86 7.43 -4.09 1.21
CA ILE A 86 7.70 -4.71 2.50
C ILE A 86 6.97 -6.05 2.57
N TYR A 87 7.64 -7.05 3.10
CA TYR A 87 7.07 -8.38 3.32
C TYR A 87 7.32 -8.83 4.75
N GLY A 88 6.43 -9.64 5.26
CA GLY A 88 6.56 -10.18 6.61
C GLY A 88 5.40 -11.09 7.00
N LYS A 89 5.17 -11.17 8.30
CA LYS A 89 4.16 -12.08 8.85
C LYS A 89 3.28 -11.36 9.87
N LEU A 90 1.97 -11.53 9.75
CA LEU A 90 1.01 -11.10 10.76
C LEU A 90 0.99 -12.09 11.93
N THR A 91 0.95 -11.54 13.12
CA THR A 91 0.70 -12.27 14.38
C THR A 91 -0.74 -12.13 14.82
N ASP A 92 -1.41 -11.06 14.42
CA ASP A 92 -2.84 -10.85 14.64
C ASP A 92 -3.56 -10.67 13.29
N MET A 93 -4.48 -11.58 13.01
CA MET A 93 -5.32 -11.59 11.81
C MET A 93 -6.77 -11.17 12.09
N SER A 94 -7.07 -10.71 13.29
CA SER A 94 -8.44 -10.35 13.70
C SER A 94 -9.04 -9.23 12.85
N GLY A 95 -8.23 -8.25 12.45
CA GLY A 95 -8.63 -7.14 11.59
C GLY A 95 -8.97 -7.55 10.15
N LEU A 96 -8.65 -8.79 9.74
CA LEU A 96 -8.94 -9.33 8.41
C LEU A 96 -10.28 -10.08 8.36
N SER A 97 -10.93 -10.28 9.51
CA SER A 97 -12.22 -10.97 9.58
C SER A 97 -13.30 -10.14 8.86
N GLY A 98 -13.77 -10.62 7.73
CA GLY A 98 -14.74 -9.91 6.89
C GLY A 98 -14.19 -9.48 5.53
N LEU A 99 -12.88 -9.51 5.34
CA LEU A 99 -12.29 -9.29 4.01
C LEU A 99 -12.56 -10.49 3.09
N LYS A 100 -12.92 -10.19 1.86
CA LYS A 100 -13.18 -11.20 0.82
C LYS A 100 -11.87 -11.86 0.39
N LYS A 101 -11.87 -13.18 0.33
CA LYS A 101 -10.80 -13.91 -0.35
C LYS A 101 -10.91 -13.69 -1.85
N MET A 102 -9.80 -13.37 -2.47
CA MET A 102 -9.70 -13.13 -3.91
C MET A 102 -8.69 -14.10 -4.52
N GLU A 103 -8.96 -14.53 -5.73
CA GLU A 103 -8.00 -15.25 -6.55
C GLU A 103 -6.94 -14.29 -7.07
N ILE A 104 -5.70 -14.77 -7.19
CA ILE A 104 -4.60 -13.99 -7.74
C ILE A 104 -4.61 -14.16 -9.25
N ALA A 105 -4.63 -13.06 -9.99
CA ALA A 105 -4.35 -13.06 -11.42
C ALA A 105 -2.84 -13.02 -11.67
N TYR A 106 -2.37 -13.79 -12.64
CA TYR A 106 -0.99 -13.75 -13.07
C TYR A 106 -0.77 -12.59 -14.07
N LYS A 107 0.48 -12.14 -14.17
CA LYS A 107 0.86 -11.04 -15.07
C LYS A 107 0.37 -11.25 -16.52
N GLN A 108 0.34 -12.51 -16.99
CA GLN A 108 -0.11 -12.89 -18.32
C GLN A 108 -1.63 -12.80 -18.52
N GLU A 109 -2.38 -12.69 -17.45
CA GLU A 109 -3.85 -12.61 -17.46
C GLU A 109 -4.35 -11.15 -17.38
N LEU A 110 -3.42 -10.17 -17.33
CA LEU A 110 -3.76 -8.76 -17.34
C LEU A 110 -4.34 -8.36 -18.70
N GLU A 111 -5.47 -7.69 -18.67
CA GLU A 111 -6.15 -7.14 -19.84
C GLU A 111 -6.41 -5.65 -19.66
N ILE A 112 -6.37 -4.89 -20.76
CA ILE A 112 -6.80 -3.49 -20.77
C ILE A 112 -8.32 -3.46 -20.62
N GLY A 113 -8.82 -2.58 -19.77
CA GLY A 113 -10.25 -2.43 -19.55
C GLY A 113 -10.64 -2.14 -18.09
N PRO A 114 -11.92 -2.32 -17.77
CA PRO A 114 -12.45 -2.02 -16.46
C PRO A 114 -11.76 -2.81 -15.35
N ALA A 115 -11.47 -2.12 -14.27
CA ALA A 115 -10.87 -2.66 -13.06
C ALA A 115 -11.44 -1.93 -11.84
N SER A 116 -11.07 -2.36 -10.66
CA SER A 116 -11.35 -1.64 -9.43
C SER A 116 -10.14 -1.57 -8.51
N VAL A 117 -10.12 -0.58 -7.65
CA VAL A 117 -9.12 -0.45 -6.59
C VAL A 117 -9.81 -0.53 -5.24
N LEU A 118 -9.23 -1.33 -4.34
CA LEU A 118 -9.62 -1.40 -2.94
C LEU A 118 -8.73 -0.45 -2.14
N CYS A 119 -9.32 0.51 -1.43
CA CYS A 119 -8.55 1.38 -0.55
C CYS A 119 -9.37 1.86 0.65
N CYS A 120 -8.66 2.29 1.69
CA CYS A 120 -9.22 2.86 2.90
C CYS A 120 -8.87 4.35 2.94
N VAL A 121 -9.86 5.23 2.71
CA VAL A 121 -9.66 6.69 2.68
C VAL A 121 -10.32 7.40 3.85
N ASP A 122 -11.39 6.81 4.37
CA ASP A 122 -12.28 7.36 5.42
C ASP A 122 -12.42 6.44 6.63
N GLY A 123 -11.55 5.45 6.75
CA GLY A 123 -11.58 4.45 7.83
C GLY A 123 -12.29 3.16 7.45
N GLU A 124 -12.90 3.09 6.25
CA GLU A 124 -13.52 1.88 5.71
C GLU A 124 -12.85 1.47 4.41
N ILE A 125 -12.66 0.15 4.23
CA ILE A 125 -12.17 -0.40 2.96
C ILE A 125 -13.33 -0.43 1.98
N ARG A 126 -13.18 0.30 0.88
CA ARG A 126 -14.16 0.37 -0.18
C ARG A 126 -13.53 0.08 -1.54
N GLU A 127 -14.37 -0.34 -2.46
CA GLU A 127 -14.02 -0.62 -3.85
C GLU A 127 -14.45 0.56 -4.72
N PHE A 128 -13.50 1.08 -5.53
CA PHE A 128 -13.70 2.22 -6.42
C PHE A 128 -13.38 1.84 -7.86
N GLU A 129 -14.11 2.41 -8.81
CA GLU A 129 -13.93 2.14 -10.23
C GLU A 129 -12.58 2.68 -10.75
N ALA A 130 -11.94 1.86 -11.57
CA ALA A 130 -10.70 2.19 -12.25
C ALA A 130 -10.65 1.51 -13.63
N GLU A 131 -9.64 1.83 -14.41
CA GLU A 131 -9.38 1.23 -15.70
C GLU A 131 -7.89 0.94 -15.86
N ILE A 132 -7.55 -0.26 -16.35
CA ILE A 132 -6.22 -0.57 -16.84
C ILE A 132 -6.10 0.02 -18.23
N THR A 133 -5.30 1.07 -18.38
CA THR A 133 -5.17 1.83 -19.63
C THR A 133 -3.96 1.42 -20.46
N ARG A 134 -2.96 0.82 -19.85
CA ARG A 134 -1.75 0.35 -20.52
C ARG A 134 -1.14 -0.83 -19.77
N ILE A 135 -0.65 -1.80 -20.54
CA ILE A 135 0.13 -2.93 -20.04
C ILE A 135 1.48 -2.92 -20.78
N ASP A 136 2.55 -3.01 -20.02
CA ASP A 136 3.91 -3.08 -20.55
C ASP A 136 4.65 -4.24 -19.89
N MET A 137 4.78 -5.33 -20.63
CA MET A 137 5.39 -6.56 -20.14
C MET A 137 6.91 -6.56 -20.21
N ASN A 138 7.50 -5.58 -20.91
CA ASN A 138 8.93 -5.58 -21.26
C ASN A 138 9.77 -4.68 -20.34
N HIS A 139 9.14 -3.88 -19.47
CA HIS A 139 9.85 -3.01 -18.52
C HIS A 139 10.06 -3.71 -17.18
N GLU A 140 10.94 -4.70 -17.15
CA GLU A 140 11.35 -5.38 -15.92
C GLU A 140 12.15 -4.45 -14.98
N ASP A 141 12.81 -3.43 -15.55
CA ASP A 141 13.69 -2.52 -14.81
C ASP A 141 12.94 -1.42 -14.01
N THR A 142 11.65 -1.22 -14.22
CA THR A 142 10.94 -0.07 -13.65
C THR A 142 9.85 -0.42 -12.65
N ASN A 143 9.59 -1.69 -12.36
CA ASN A 143 8.44 -2.15 -11.55
C ASN A 143 7.06 -1.62 -12.00
N LYS A 144 6.95 -1.15 -13.26
CA LYS A 144 5.75 -0.52 -13.82
C LYS A 144 5.19 -1.36 -14.96
N SER A 145 4.60 -2.50 -14.60
CA SER A 145 4.07 -3.43 -15.61
C SER A 145 2.75 -2.98 -16.23
N PHE A 146 2.00 -2.11 -15.58
CA PHE A 146 0.74 -1.58 -16.11
C PHE A 146 0.39 -0.22 -15.49
N VAL A 147 -0.53 0.49 -16.13
CA VAL A 147 -1.02 1.79 -15.69
C VAL A 147 -2.50 1.68 -15.40
N ILE A 148 -2.88 2.10 -14.19
CA ILE A 148 -4.28 2.21 -13.75
C ILE A 148 -4.66 3.69 -13.76
N GLN A 149 -5.86 3.96 -14.26
CA GLN A 149 -6.50 5.26 -14.15
C GLN A 149 -7.74 5.13 -13.25
N VAL A 150 -7.80 5.90 -12.19
CA VAL A 150 -9.01 6.01 -11.36
C VAL A 150 -10.09 6.74 -12.17
N THR A 151 -11.26 6.13 -12.27
CA THR A 151 -12.44 6.68 -12.98
C THR A 151 -13.58 6.99 -12.03
N ASP A 152 -13.52 6.50 -10.80
CA ASP A 152 -14.54 6.71 -9.78
C ASP A 152 -14.66 8.18 -9.37
N PRO A 153 -15.83 8.82 -9.57
CA PRO A 153 -16.00 10.24 -9.27
C PRO A 153 -15.94 10.54 -7.76
N GLU A 154 -16.34 9.60 -6.91
CA GLU A 154 -16.31 9.78 -5.46
C GLU A 154 -14.87 9.78 -4.96
N LEU A 155 -14.04 8.81 -5.38
CA LEU A 155 -12.63 8.78 -5.02
C LEU A 155 -11.88 10.01 -5.53
N LEU A 156 -12.17 10.44 -6.78
CA LEU A 156 -11.57 11.66 -7.35
C LEU A 156 -12.00 12.91 -6.59
N ASP A 157 -13.24 12.97 -6.12
CA ASP A 157 -13.69 14.10 -5.30
C ASP A 157 -13.05 14.09 -3.90
N MET A 158 -12.89 12.94 -3.28
CA MET A 158 -12.27 12.80 -1.96
C MET A 158 -10.78 13.10 -1.97
N THR A 159 -10.04 12.54 -2.92
CA THR A 159 -8.57 12.49 -2.87
C THR A 159 -7.87 13.19 -4.05
N GLY A 160 -8.60 13.46 -5.14
CA GLY A 160 -8.00 13.97 -6.38
C GLY A 160 -7.26 12.92 -7.21
N GLY A 161 -7.36 11.65 -6.85
CA GLY A 161 -6.69 10.50 -7.46
C GLY A 161 -5.94 9.66 -6.43
N ILE A 162 -4.92 8.93 -6.86
CA ILE A 162 -4.06 8.17 -5.96
C ILE A 162 -3.16 9.14 -5.19
N VAL A 163 -3.12 9.01 -3.88
CA VAL A 163 -2.35 9.87 -2.96
C VAL A 163 -1.32 9.05 -2.19
N GLN A 164 -0.35 9.72 -1.57
CA GLN A 164 0.65 9.07 -0.72
C GLN A 164 -0.03 8.35 0.45
N GLY A 165 0.46 7.16 0.78
CA GLY A 165 -0.15 6.27 1.76
C GLY A 165 -1.11 5.22 1.18
N MET A 166 -1.55 5.39 -0.07
CA MET A 166 -2.32 4.39 -0.80
C MET A 166 -1.45 3.34 -1.51
N SER A 167 -0.12 3.53 -1.51
CA SER A 167 0.80 2.55 -2.09
C SER A 167 0.67 1.21 -1.38
N GLY A 168 0.35 0.19 -2.13
CA GLY A 168 0.16 -1.13 -1.60
C GLY A 168 -0.14 -2.15 -2.68
#